data_be89065c6f94037fcb43037e8f9a9a31
#
_entry.id   be89065c6f94037fcb43037e8f9a9a31
#
_cell.length_a   1.000
_cell.length_b   1.000
_cell.length_c   1.000
_cell.angle_alpha   90.00
_cell.angle_beta   90.00
_cell.angle_gamma   90.00
#
_symmetry.space_group_name_H-M   'P 1'
#
loop_
_entity.id
_entity.type
_entity.pdbx_description
1 polymer ?
#
loop_
_entity_poly.entity_id
_entity_poly.type
_entity_poly.pdbx_seq_one_letter_code
_entity_poly.pdbx_strand_id
1 'polypeptide(L)'
;MASARIGRINDDIQRILADRLRQVKDPRVSDQGMITITRVDTTGDLRYAKVWLSVYGLKDEKEFKKGLKSASGWLRREIGSTLKMVYTPELVFELDKSIEYGAKISGILENLNIPELSEDELEDWE
;
A
#
# COMPACT_ATOMS: atom_id res chain seq x y z
N MET A 1 5.80 -5.56 24.72
CA MET A 1 4.70 -4.66 24.47
C MET A 1 4.04 -4.95 23.12
N ALA A 2 2.72 -4.82 23.06
CA ALA A 2 1.97 -5.12 21.86
C ALA A 2 2.41 -4.28 20.64
N SER A 3 2.74 -3.00 20.84
CA SER A 3 3.15 -2.11 19.76
C SER A 3 4.44 -2.52 19.04
N ALA A 4 5.44 -2.99 19.79
CA ALA A 4 6.70 -3.47 19.20
C ALA A 4 6.50 -4.74 18.38
N ARG A 5 5.66 -5.64 18.88
CA ARG A 5 5.32 -6.89 18.19
C ARG A 5 4.54 -6.61 16.90
N ILE A 6 3.58 -5.68 16.97
CA ILE A 6 2.78 -5.29 15.81
C ILE A 6 3.65 -4.62 14.76
N GLY A 7 4.59 -3.76 15.15
CA GLY A 7 5.54 -3.15 14.23
C GLY A 7 6.34 -4.19 13.45
N ARG A 8 6.79 -5.24 14.12
CA ARG A 8 7.52 -6.34 13.49
C ARG A 8 6.65 -7.12 12.51
N ILE A 9 5.40 -7.38 12.91
CA ILE A 9 4.43 -8.05 12.04
C ILE A 9 4.16 -7.20 10.80
N ASN A 10 4.00 -5.88 10.96
CA ASN A 10 3.80 -4.96 9.85
C ASN A 10 4.97 -5.01 8.85
N ASP A 11 6.19 -5.01 9.35
CA ASP A 11 7.38 -5.09 8.51
C ASP A 11 7.45 -6.41 7.75
N ASP A 12 7.14 -7.51 8.43
CA ASP A 12 7.13 -8.84 7.82
C ASP A 12 6.05 -8.96 6.75
N ILE A 13 4.85 -8.47 7.03
CA ILE A 13 3.75 -8.46 6.05
C ILE A 13 4.13 -7.62 4.84
N GLN A 14 4.70 -6.44 5.06
CA GLN A 14 5.12 -5.56 3.97
C GLN A 14 6.11 -6.27 3.04
N ARG A 15 7.09 -6.93 3.61
CA ARG A 15 8.12 -7.65 2.85
C ARG A 15 7.52 -8.80 2.03
N ILE A 16 6.65 -9.58 2.65
CA ILE A 16 6.00 -10.71 1.98
C ILE A 16 5.10 -10.23 0.85
N LEU A 17 4.29 -9.22 1.11
CA LEU A 17 3.40 -8.66 0.09
C LEU A 17 4.16 -8.05 -1.07
N ALA A 18 5.27 -7.36 -0.81
CA ALA A 18 6.09 -6.78 -1.87
C ALA A 18 6.58 -7.86 -2.84
N ASP A 19 6.95 -9.03 -2.31
CA ASP A 19 7.38 -10.16 -3.12
C ASP A 19 6.20 -10.84 -3.83
N ARG A 20 5.14 -11.13 -3.10
CA ARG A 20 4.01 -11.90 -3.63
C ARG A 20 3.16 -11.12 -4.63
N LEU A 21 3.06 -9.81 -4.50
CA LEU A 21 2.32 -8.99 -5.47
C LEU A 21 2.93 -9.07 -6.87
N ARG A 22 4.24 -9.26 -6.97
CA ARG A 22 4.90 -9.47 -8.27
C ARG A 22 4.49 -10.79 -8.92
N GLN A 23 3.99 -11.74 -8.15
CA GLN A 23 3.60 -13.06 -8.63
C GLN A 23 2.13 -13.12 -9.02
N VAL A 24 1.35 -12.09 -8.73
CA VAL A 24 -0.06 -12.03 -9.12
C VAL A 24 -0.14 -11.89 -10.64
N LYS A 25 -0.77 -12.86 -11.29
CA LYS A 25 -0.87 -12.91 -12.76
C LYS A 25 -2.10 -12.19 -13.30
N ASP A 26 -3.02 -11.77 -12.44
CA ASP A 26 -4.23 -11.07 -12.87
C ASP A 26 -3.85 -9.74 -13.53
N PRO A 27 -4.21 -9.51 -14.82
CA PRO A 27 -3.87 -8.28 -15.52
C PRO A 27 -4.39 -7.01 -14.83
N ARG A 28 -5.48 -7.12 -14.08
CA ARG A 28 -6.01 -5.98 -13.32
C ARG A 28 -5.03 -5.48 -12.26
N VAL A 29 -4.06 -6.32 -11.89
CA VAL A 29 -2.99 -5.97 -10.95
C VAL A 29 -1.67 -5.83 -11.68
N SER A 30 -1.27 -6.83 -12.47
CA SER A 30 0.06 -6.89 -13.08
C SER A 30 0.28 -5.87 -14.19
N ASP A 31 -0.79 -5.46 -14.90
CA ASP A 31 -0.68 -4.53 -16.03
C ASP A 31 -0.93 -3.08 -15.67
N GLN A 32 -1.11 -2.77 -14.40
CA GLN A 32 -1.46 -1.40 -13.97
C GLN A 32 -0.26 -0.47 -13.75
N GLY A 33 0.93 -1.01 -13.64
CA GLY A 33 2.13 -0.22 -13.39
C GLY A 33 2.98 -0.78 -12.27
N MET A 34 3.91 0.04 -11.76
CA MET A 34 4.80 -0.38 -10.69
C MET A 34 4.12 -0.19 -9.33
N ILE A 35 3.95 -1.30 -8.60
CA ILE A 35 3.31 -1.30 -7.30
C ILE A 35 4.37 -1.20 -6.20
N THR A 36 4.17 -0.28 -5.28
CA THR A 36 5.02 -0.13 -4.09
C THR A 36 4.13 -0.14 -2.86
N ILE A 37 4.50 -0.94 -1.85
CA ILE A 37 3.80 -0.89 -0.58
C ILE A 37 4.45 0.18 0.27
N THR A 38 3.69 1.22 0.61
CA THR A 38 4.22 2.35 1.36
C THR A 38 4.10 2.15 2.87
N ARG A 39 3.08 1.39 3.30
CA ARG A 39 2.84 1.20 4.72
C ARG A 39 1.93 -0.01 4.95
N VAL A 40 2.15 -0.70 6.07
CA VAL A 40 1.24 -1.73 6.58
C VAL A 40 0.94 -1.39 8.04
N ASP A 41 -0.32 -1.45 8.41
CA ASP A 41 -0.77 -1.13 9.76
C ASP A 41 -1.77 -2.18 10.23
N THR A 42 -1.33 -3.04 11.14
CA THR A 42 -2.14 -4.13 11.67
C THR A 42 -2.83 -3.69 12.95
N THR A 43 -4.11 -4.03 13.08
CA THR A 43 -4.87 -3.71 14.29
C THR A 43 -4.34 -4.46 15.51
N GLY A 44 -4.57 -3.89 16.71
CA GLY A 44 -4.05 -4.46 17.95
C GLY A 44 -4.53 -5.87 18.25
N ASP A 45 -5.73 -6.23 17.74
CA ASP A 45 -6.30 -7.57 17.88
C ASP A 45 -5.89 -8.52 16.76
N LEU A 46 -5.06 -8.07 15.84
CA LEU A 46 -4.56 -8.84 14.68
C LEU A 46 -5.66 -9.30 13.72
N ARG A 47 -6.82 -8.65 13.72
CA ARG A 47 -7.91 -9.02 12.82
C ARG A 47 -7.75 -8.43 11.43
N TYR A 48 -7.21 -7.23 11.33
CA TYR A 48 -7.10 -6.51 10.07
C TYR A 48 -5.70 -5.95 9.90
N ALA A 49 -5.21 -5.98 8.67
CA ALA A 49 -3.98 -5.33 8.28
C ALA A 49 -4.29 -4.38 7.14
N LYS A 50 -4.20 -3.09 7.40
CA LYS A 50 -4.41 -2.07 6.39
C LYS A 50 -3.11 -1.87 5.63
N VAL A 51 -3.19 -2.01 4.30
CA VAL A 51 -2.03 -1.97 3.41
C VAL A 51 -2.17 -0.78 2.47
N TRP A 52 -1.25 0.17 2.55
CA TRP A 52 -1.22 1.30 1.64
C TRP A 52 -0.29 1.00 0.49
N LEU A 53 -0.80 1.20 -0.73
CA LEU A 53 -0.09 0.94 -1.96
C LEU A 53 0.03 2.21 -2.77
N SER A 54 1.18 2.39 -3.42
CA SER A 54 1.37 3.41 -4.45
C SER A 54 1.60 2.69 -5.77
N VAL A 55 0.91 3.12 -6.83
CA VAL A 55 1.05 2.52 -8.15
C VAL A 55 1.44 3.61 -9.14
N TYR A 56 2.67 3.51 -9.64
CA TYR A 56 3.14 4.42 -10.66
C TYR A 56 2.59 4.00 -12.02
N GLY A 57 1.88 4.93 -12.68
CA GLY A 57 1.28 4.65 -13.97
C GLY A 57 -0.06 3.93 -13.90
N LEU A 58 -0.77 4.04 -12.78
CA LEU A 58 -2.07 3.39 -12.61
C LEU A 58 -3.05 3.85 -13.70
N LYS A 59 -3.60 2.88 -14.44
CA LYS A 59 -4.50 3.14 -15.57
C LYS A 59 -5.97 3.11 -15.16
N ASP A 60 -6.36 2.13 -14.37
CA ASP A 60 -7.75 1.93 -13.95
C ASP A 60 -7.80 1.51 -12.49
N GLU A 61 -8.12 2.47 -11.63
CA GLU A 61 -8.17 2.25 -10.18
C GLU A 61 -9.21 1.21 -9.78
N LYS A 62 -10.39 1.24 -10.43
CA LYS A 62 -11.47 0.29 -10.11
C LYS A 62 -11.07 -1.14 -10.42
N GLU A 63 -10.48 -1.35 -11.59
CA GLU A 63 -10.03 -2.68 -12.00
C GLU A 63 -8.88 -3.17 -11.12
N PHE A 64 -7.97 -2.26 -10.78
CA PHE A 64 -6.87 -2.58 -9.87
C PHE A 64 -7.40 -3.05 -8.52
N LYS A 65 -8.35 -2.32 -7.93
CA LYS A 65 -8.94 -2.69 -6.65
C LYS A 65 -9.67 -4.03 -6.72
N LYS A 66 -10.37 -4.30 -7.80
CA LYS A 66 -11.04 -5.59 -8.01
C LYS A 66 -10.02 -6.73 -8.08
N GLY A 67 -8.92 -6.51 -8.78
CA GLY A 67 -7.85 -7.49 -8.88
C GLY A 67 -7.21 -7.78 -7.53
N LEU A 68 -6.94 -6.76 -6.75
CA LEU A 68 -6.40 -6.92 -5.40
C LEU A 68 -7.36 -7.69 -4.50
N LYS A 69 -8.64 -7.38 -4.58
CA LYS A 69 -9.66 -8.09 -3.81
C LYS A 69 -9.70 -9.57 -4.18
N SER A 70 -9.61 -9.87 -5.47
CA SER A 70 -9.58 -11.26 -5.93
C SER A 70 -8.33 -12.00 -5.46
N ALA A 71 -7.19 -11.31 -5.39
CA ALA A 71 -5.93 -11.90 -4.94
C ALA A 71 -5.78 -11.95 -3.42
N SER A 72 -6.64 -11.23 -2.68
CA SER A 72 -6.46 -11.07 -1.23
C SER A 72 -6.45 -12.37 -0.46
N GLY A 73 -7.29 -13.33 -0.84
CA GLY A 73 -7.33 -14.65 -0.19
C GLY A 73 -6.02 -15.41 -0.34
N TRP A 74 -5.46 -15.40 -1.54
CA TRP A 74 -4.17 -16.03 -1.81
C TRP A 74 -3.05 -15.32 -1.06
N LEU A 75 -3.02 -13.99 -1.12
CA LEU A 75 -2.01 -13.20 -0.41
C LEU A 75 -2.07 -13.44 1.10
N ARG A 76 -3.27 -13.52 1.65
CA ARG A 76 -3.47 -13.81 3.07
C ARG A 76 -2.92 -15.18 3.44
N ARG A 77 -3.17 -16.19 2.61
CA ARG A 77 -2.63 -17.54 2.84
C ARG A 77 -1.11 -17.56 2.77
N GLU A 78 -0.52 -16.81 1.85
CA GLU A 78 0.93 -16.71 1.73
C GLU A 78 1.56 -16.08 2.97
N ILE A 79 0.94 -15.03 3.50
CA ILE A 79 1.38 -14.40 4.74
C ILE A 79 1.30 -15.39 5.92
N GLY A 80 0.15 -16.04 6.06
CA GLY A 80 -0.06 -16.99 7.16
C GLY A 80 0.90 -18.16 7.12
N SER A 81 1.15 -18.70 5.93
CA SER A 81 2.07 -19.81 5.73
C SER A 81 3.51 -19.41 6.03
N THR A 82 3.94 -18.24 5.53
CA THR A 82 5.31 -17.77 5.70
C THR A 82 5.61 -17.40 7.15
N LEU A 83 4.68 -16.73 7.83
CA LEU A 83 4.85 -16.32 9.22
C LEU A 83 4.36 -17.36 10.22
N LYS A 84 3.79 -18.46 9.74
CA LYS A 84 3.26 -19.54 10.58
C LYS A 84 2.25 -19.01 11.61
N MET A 85 1.35 -18.14 11.15
CA MET A 85 0.32 -17.57 12.01
C MET A 85 -0.87 -18.50 12.15
N VAL A 86 -1.36 -18.66 13.37
CA VAL A 86 -2.60 -19.41 13.63
C VAL A 86 -3.79 -18.66 13.04
N TYR A 87 -3.79 -17.36 13.19
CA TYR A 87 -4.81 -16.48 12.62
C TYR A 87 -4.12 -15.38 11.83
N THR A 88 -4.43 -15.29 10.54
CA THR A 88 -3.85 -14.27 9.66
C THR A 88 -4.80 -13.10 9.53
N PRO A 89 -4.31 -11.85 9.69
CA PRO A 89 -5.17 -10.68 9.51
C PRO A 89 -5.81 -10.61 8.14
N GLU A 90 -7.02 -10.09 8.08
CA GLU A 90 -7.67 -9.78 6.82
C GLU A 90 -7.01 -8.54 6.21
N LEU A 91 -6.70 -8.60 4.92
CA LEU A 91 -6.02 -7.51 4.23
C LEU A 91 -7.02 -6.47 3.74
N VAL A 92 -6.78 -5.20 4.07
CA VAL A 92 -7.58 -4.07 3.60
C VAL A 92 -6.64 -3.17 2.81
N PHE A 93 -6.85 -3.08 1.49
CA PHE A 93 -5.98 -2.30 0.62
C PHE A 93 -6.49 -0.89 0.43
N GLU A 94 -5.58 0.07 0.53
CA GLU A 94 -5.84 1.48 0.28
C GLU A 94 -4.77 2.04 -0.65
N LEU A 95 -5.16 2.89 -1.58
CA LEU A 95 -4.19 3.57 -2.43
C LEU A 95 -3.64 4.79 -1.71
N ASP A 96 -2.32 4.83 -1.63
CA ASP A 96 -1.60 5.98 -1.07
C ASP A 96 -1.17 6.88 -2.21
N LYS A 97 -1.81 8.03 -2.32
CA LYS A 97 -1.55 9.00 -3.38
C LYS A 97 -0.60 10.11 -2.95
N SER A 98 -0.08 10.04 -1.74
CA SER A 98 0.78 11.08 -1.18
C SER A 98 2.05 11.31 -1.99
N ILE A 99 2.71 10.23 -2.43
CA ILE A 99 3.93 10.33 -3.23
C ILE A 99 3.64 10.94 -4.60
N GLU A 100 2.61 10.48 -5.28
CA GLU A 100 2.19 10.98 -6.58
C GLU A 100 1.80 12.46 -6.50
N TYR A 101 1.07 12.82 -5.46
CA TYR A 101 0.65 14.19 -5.22
C TYR A 101 1.85 15.10 -4.94
N GLY A 102 2.79 14.66 -4.13
CA GLY A 102 4.01 15.39 -3.84
C GLY A 102 4.85 15.64 -5.08
N ALA A 103 5.02 14.64 -5.93
CA ALA A 103 5.75 14.76 -7.19
C ALA A 103 5.08 15.74 -8.14
N LYS A 104 3.75 15.70 -8.22
CA LYS A 104 2.97 16.60 -9.05
C LYS A 104 3.15 18.06 -8.62
N ILE A 105 3.15 18.30 -7.33
CA ILE A 105 3.33 19.67 -6.80
C ILE A 105 4.75 20.17 -7.00
N SER A 106 5.74 19.33 -6.79
CA SER A 106 7.13 19.70 -7.07
C SER A 106 7.30 20.10 -8.52
N GLY A 107 6.68 19.35 -9.44
CA GLY A 107 6.69 19.69 -10.85
C GLY A 107 6.01 21.03 -11.15
N ILE A 108 4.88 21.31 -10.52
CA ILE A 108 4.18 22.59 -10.68
C ILE A 108 5.04 23.76 -10.18
N LEU A 109 5.65 23.61 -9.03
CA LEU A 109 6.50 24.63 -8.43
C LEU A 109 7.72 24.93 -9.32
N GLU A 110 8.33 23.92 -9.90
CA GLU A 110 9.47 24.07 -10.80
C GLU A 110 9.06 24.78 -12.09
N ASN A 111 7.93 24.39 -12.68
CA ASN A 111 7.49 24.92 -13.96
C ASN A 111 6.92 26.33 -13.88
N LEU A 112 6.22 26.65 -12.82
CA LEU A 112 5.50 27.90 -12.68
C LEU A 112 6.24 28.95 -11.85
N ASN A 113 7.34 28.55 -11.23
CA ASN A 113 8.10 29.43 -10.35
C ASN A 113 7.20 30.11 -9.31
N ILE A 114 6.26 29.34 -8.76
CA ILE A 114 5.33 29.81 -7.77
C ILE A 114 6.02 29.82 -6.40
N PRO A 115 5.91 30.92 -5.64
CA PRO A 115 6.42 30.93 -4.30
C PRO A 115 5.63 29.95 -3.42
N GLU A 116 6.22 29.61 -2.34
CA GLU A 116 5.85 28.58 -1.39
C GLU A 116 4.37 28.36 -1.17
N LEU A 117 4.00 27.06 -1.10
CA LEU A 117 2.72 26.67 -0.53
C LEU A 117 2.75 26.94 0.97
N SER A 118 1.60 27.33 1.54
CA SER A 118 1.52 27.51 2.99
C SER A 118 1.70 26.17 3.71
N GLU A 119 2.15 26.23 4.95
CA GLU A 119 2.28 25.02 5.78
C GLU A 119 0.94 24.30 5.92
N ASP A 120 -0.16 25.03 6.01
CA ASP A 120 -1.50 24.46 6.10
C ASP A 120 -1.85 23.62 4.88
N GLU A 121 -1.46 24.08 3.69
CA GLU A 121 -1.70 23.33 2.44
C GLU A 121 -0.86 22.06 2.38
N LEU A 122 0.33 22.11 2.92
CA LEU A 122 1.21 20.93 2.97
C LEU A 122 0.74 19.92 4.02
N GLU A 123 0.19 20.38 5.14
CA GLU A 123 -0.33 19.52 6.20
C GLU A 123 -1.53 18.69 5.75
N ASP A 124 -2.37 19.23 4.87
CA ASP A 124 -3.53 18.52 4.35
C ASP A 124 -3.18 17.26 3.58
N TRP A 125 -1.91 17.03 3.32
CA TRP A 125 -1.44 15.92 2.51
C TRP A 125 -0.81 14.79 3.30
N GLU A 126 -0.71 14.95 4.59
CA GLU A 126 -0.17 13.91 5.47
C GLU A 126 -1.23 12.85 5.83
#